data_d95eb565eb544c43f135fd4c5ca90532
#
_entry.id   d95eb565eb544c43f135fd4c5ca90532
#
_cell.length_a   1.000
_cell.length_b   1.000
_cell.length_c   1.000
_cell.angle_alpha   90.00
_cell.angle_beta   90.00
_cell.angle_gamma   90.00
#
_symmetry.space_group_name_H-M   'P 1'
#
loop_
_entity.id
_entity.type
_entity.pdbx_description
1 polymer ?
#
loop_
_entity_poly.entity_id
_entity_poly.type
_entity_poly.pdbx_seq_one_letter_code
_entity_poly.pdbx_strand_id
1 'polypeptide(L)' 'MKRRREALGLTQAQLARELGLDSITVSRYERGVHSIPKTVELAFELVEMRLTKEAA' A
#
# COMPACT_ATOMS: atom_id res chain seq x y z
N MET A 1 -4.43 -5.08 3.38
CA MET A 1 -3.65 -4.27 2.39
C MET A 1 -3.94 -4.68 0.95
N LYS A 2 -4.02 -5.97 0.67
CA LYS A 2 -4.21 -6.44 -0.71
C LYS A 2 -5.49 -5.91 -1.37
N ARG A 3 -6.61 -6.01 -0.67
CA ARG A 3 -7.90 -5.59 -1.21
C ARG A 3 -7.93 -4.10 -1.53
N ARG A 4 -7.40 -3.30 -0.61
CA ARG A 4 -7.33 -1.84 -0.79
C ARG A 4 -6.36 -1.48 -1.92
N ARG A 5 -5.24 -2.20 -2.00
CA ARG A 5 -4.26 -2.01 -3.07
C ARG A 5 -4.88 -2.31 -4.45
N GLU A 6 -5.58 -3.43 -4.55
CA GLU A 6 -6.22 -3.82 -5.82
C GLU A 6 -7.31 -2.83 -6.23
N ALA A 7 -8.02 -2.27 -5.25
CA ALA A 7 -9.03 -1.25 -5.52
C ALA A 7 -8.42 0.01 -6.13
N LEU A 8 -7.14 0.28 -5.85
CA LEU A 8 -6.42 1.41 -6.44
C LEU A 8 -5.79 1.07 -7.79
N GLY A 9 -5.88 -0.19 -8.22
CA GLY A 9 -5.26 -0.64 -9.46
C GLY A 9 -3.76 -0.77 -9.40
N LEU A 10 -3.20 -0.94 -8.20
CA LEU A 10 -1.75 -1.00 -8.00
C LEU A 10 -1.27 -2.44 -7.85
N THR A 11 -0.09 -2.72 -8.41
CA THR A 11 0.64 -3.95 -8.10
C THR A 11 1.35 -3.80 -6.77
N GLN A 12 1.87 -4.91 -6.22
CA GLN A 12 2.68 -4.85 -4.99
C GLN A 12 3.89 -3.93 -5.17
N ALA A 13 4.56 -4.02 -6.32
CA ALA A 13 5.72 -3.19 -6.60
C ALA A 13 5.34 -1.70 -6.69
N GLN A 14 4.20 -1.39 -7.30
CA GLN A 14 3.75 -0.02 -7.41
C GLN A 14 3.39 0.57 -6.05
N LEU A 15 2.68 -0.20 -5.22
CA LEU A 15 2.35 0.26 -3.87
C LEU A 15 3.62 0.44 -3.03
N ALA A 16 4.56 -0.51 -3.13
CA ALA A 16 5.82 -0.41 -2.40
C ALA A 16 6.55 0.88 -2.74
N ARG A 17 6.59 1.23 -4.02
CA ARG A 17 7.22 2.48 -4.48
C ARG A 17 6.55 3.70 -3.83
N GLU A 18 5.23 3.70 -3.78
CA GLU A 18 4.49 4.80 -3.17
C GLU A 18 4.75 4.91 -1.67
N LEU A 19 4.96 3.77 -1.00
CA LEU A 19 5.17 3.74 0.45
C LEU A 19 6.65 3.90 0.85
N GLY A 20 7.56 3.90 -0.13
CA GLY A 20 8.99 3.91 0.16
C GLY A 20 9.52 2.58 0.64
N LEU A 21 8.87 1.49 0.26
CA LEU A 21 9.22 0.13 0.66
C LEU A 21 9.61 -0.69 -0.58
N ASP A 22 10.01 -1.93 -0.37
CA ASP A 22 10.19 -2.88 -1.46
C ASP A 22 8.95 -3.79 -1.59
N SER A 23 8.82 -4.44 -2.74
CA SER A 23 7.66 -5.29 -3.00
C SER A 23 7.62 -6.52 -2.10
N ILE A 24 8.77 -6.99 -1.66
CA ILE A 24 8.86 -8.13 -0.75
C ILE A 24 8.22 -7.78 0.59
N THR A 25 8.48 -6.57 1.09
CA THR A 25 7.90 -6.10 2.35
C THR A 25 6.37 -5.99 2.23
N VAL A 26 5.87 -5.44 1.13
CA VAL A 26 4.43 -5.37 0.89
C VAL A 26 3.83 -6.79 0.84
N SER A 27 4.48 -7.71 0.15
CA SER A 27 4.04 -9.09 0.09
C SER A 27 3.95 -9.72 1.48
N ARG A 28 4.94 -9.47 2.33
CA ARG A 28 4.96 -10.00 3.70
C ARG A 28 3.81 -9.45 4.53
N TYR A 29 3.50 -8.18 4.39
CA TYR A 29 2.35 -7.58 5.06
C TYR A 29 1.05 -8.23 4.60
N GLU A 30 0.90 -8.44 3.30
CA GLU A 30 -0.34 -9.00 2.75
C GLU A 30 -0.53 -10.46 3.13
N ARG A 31 0.56 -11.19 3.34
CA ARG A 31 0.50 -12.60 3.77
C ARG A 31 0.41 -12.76 5.29
N GLY A 32 0.45 -11.66 6.03
CA GLY A 32 0.39 -11.71 7.49
C GLY A 32 1.66 -12.18 8.16
N VAL A 33 2.80 -12.19 7.44
CA VAL A 33 4.09 -12.60 8.02
C VAL A 33 4.58 -11.57 9.03
N HIS A 34 4.29 -10.29 8.79
CA HIS A 34 4.63 -9.20 9.68
C HIS A 34 3.41 -8.32 9.90
N SER A 35 3.30 -7.76 11.11
CA SER A 35 2.28 -6.75 11.39
C SER A 35 2.62 -5.46 10.65
N ILE A 36 1.59 -4.78 10.16
CA ILE A 36 1.78 -3.51 9.47
C ILE A 36 1.97 -2.41 10.52
N PRO A 37 3.14 -1.72 10.53
CA PRO A 37 3.34 -0.61 11.45
C PRO A 37 2.33 0.50 11.19
N LYS A 38 1.97 1.23 12.25
CA LYS A 38 1.03 2.34 12.11
C LYS A 38 1.53 3.41 11.14
N THR A 39 2.84 3.65 11.11
CA THR A 39 3.42 4.60 10.17
C THR A 39 3.18 4.20 8.72
N VAL A 40 3.28 2.91 8.42
CA VAL A 40 3.00 2.39 7.08
C VAL A 40 1.51 2.50 6.78
N GLU A 41 0.64 2.20 7.75
CA GLU A 41 -0.81 2.33 7.57
C GLU A 41 -1.20 3.77 7.27
N LEU A 42 -0.63 4.73 7.98
CA LEU A 42 -0.89 6.15 7.73
C LEU A 42 -0.39 6.58 6.36
N ALA A 43 0.78 6.10 5.95
CA ALA A 43 1.31 6.39 4.62
C ALA A 43 0.39 5.82 3.54
N PHE A 44 -0.15 4.62 3.76
CA PHE A 44 -1.09 4.01 2.83
C PHE A 44 -2.37 4.84 2.72
N GLU A 45 -2.90 5.32 3.84
CA GLU A 45 -4.07 6.19 3.82
C GLU A 45 -3.83 7.44 2.98
N LEU A 46 -2.64 8.03 3.08
CA LEU A 46 -2.27 9.17 2.26
C LEU A 46 -2.24 8.82 0.77
N VAL A 47 -1.69 7.66 0.44
CA VAL A 47 -1.67 7.18 -0.94
C VAL A 47 -3.10 7.01 -1.46
N GLU A 48 -3.97 6.40 -0.66
CA GLU A 48 -5.37 6.23 -1.04
C GLU A 48 -6.06 7.56 -1.30
N MET A 49 -5.87 8.52 -0.41
CA MET A 49 -6.47 9.86 -0.56
C MET A 49 -5.96 10.55 -1.81
N ARG A 50 -4.65 10.51 -2.04
CA ARG A 50 -4.05 11.18 -3.19
C ARG A 50 -4.53 10.59 -4.51
N LEU A 51 -4.50 9.26 -4.62
CA LEU A 51 -4.89 8.59 -5.86
C LEU A 51 -6.39 8.73 -6.13
N THR A 52 -7.21 8.65 -5.09
CA THR A 52 -8.65 8.85 -5.23
C THR A 52 -8.95 10.28 -5.68
N LYS A 53 -8.26 11.25 -5.11
CA LYS A 53 -8.44 12.65 -5.48
C LYS A 53 -8.02 12.91 -6.92
N GLU A 54 -6.90 12.31 -7.35
CA GLU A 54 -6.42 12.47 -8.72
C GLU A 54 -7.35 11.80 -9.72
N ALA A 55 -8.01 10.71 -9.32
CA ALA A 55 -8.95 10.00 -10.18
C ALA A 55 -10.28 10.73 -10.33
N ALA A 56 -10.57 11.61 -9.41
CA ALA A 56 -11.78 12.42 -9.45
C ALA A 56 -11.59 13.65 -10.32
#